data_0dd0eafaa81d0b786813bc23e03b197b
#
_entry.id   0dd0eafaa81d0b786813bc23e03b197b
#
_cell.length_a   1.000
_cell.length_b   1.000
_cell.length_c   1.000
_cell.angle_alpha   90.00
_cell.angle_beta   90.00
_cell.angle_gamma   90.00
#
_symmetry.space_group_name_H-M   'P 1'
#
loop_
_entity.id
_entity.type
_entity.pdbx_description
1 polymer ?
#
loop_
_entity_poly.entity_id
_entity_poly.type
_entity_poly.pdbx_seq_one_letter_code
_entity_poly.pdbx_strand_id
1 'polypeptide(L)'
;LVPNQHAPKESIFHYFNHGWNSNATGKYVTALCPTTFGDTCPIDAYYLKTYRKGTDEEKEASKVLSRKENWMVNVYVISDPSNPENEGKVKILRYGRELDKVITSATEGDDVGEIGVERAFDVVEGCTLRIKCEHKTDKKRSAMKMVTYASS
;
A
#
# COMPACT_ATOMS: atom_id res chain seq x y z
N LEU A 1 10.97 5.77 8.00
CA LEU A 1 10.75 4.34 7.76
C LEU A 1 11.69 3.53 8.67
N VAL A 2 11.32 2.29 9.01
CA VAL A 2 12.15 1.41 9.85
C VAL A 2 12.60 0.23 9.00
N PRO A 3 13.91 -0.01 8.85
CA PRO A 3 14.42 -1.08 8.02
C PRO A 3 14.17 -2.46 8.64
N ASN A 4 14.10 -3.48 7.80
CA ASN A 4 14.13 -4.86 8.23
C ASN A 4 15.57 -5.22 8.65
N GLN A 5 15.75 -5.62 9.92
CA GLN A 5 17.08 -5.95 10.47
C GLN A 5 17.81 -7.06 9.71
N HIS A 6 17.06 -8.04 9.19
CA HIS A 6 17.63 -9.23 8.53
C HIS A 6 17.77 -9.08 7.02
N ALA A 7 16.97 -8.20 6.42
CA ALA A 7 16.97 -7.95 4.98
C ALA A 7 16.61 -6.46 4.69
N PRO A 8 17.55 -5.52 4.87
CA PRO A 8 17.27 -4.09 4.72
C PRO A 8 16.69 -3.73 3.34
N LYS A 9 17.10 -4.43 2.28
CA LYS A 9 16.57 -4.24 0.92
C LYS A 9 15.12 -4.70 0.76
N GLU A 10 14.62 -5.51 1.68
CA GLU A 10 13.24 -6.04 1.71
C GLU A 10 12.41 -5.38 2.81
N SER A 11 12.68 -4.12 3.09
CA SER A 11 11.98 -3.38 4.15
C SER A 11 10.55 -3.04 3.77
N ILE A 12 10.23 -2.99 2.48
CA ILE A 12 8.87 -2.83 1.96
C ILE A 12 8.39 -4.19 1.45
N PHE A 13 7.30 -4.69 2.02
CA PHE A 13 6.67 -5.93 1.59
C PHE A 13 5.53 -5.65 0.64
N HIS A 14 5.67 -6.11 -0.60
CA HIS A 14 4.66 -6.04 -1.64
C HIS A 14 3.79 -7.29 -1.65
N TYR A 15 2.46 -7.14 -1.67
CA TYR A 15 1.55 -8.26 -1.65
C TYR A 15 0.24 -7.98 -2.38
N PHE A 16 -0.42 -9.05 -2.77
CA PHE A 16 -1.74 -9.03 -3.38
C PHE A 16 -2.78 -9.65 -2.44
N ASN A 17 -3.97 -9.09 -2.42
CA ASN A 17 -5.10 -9.66 -1.72
C ASN A 17 -6.39 -9.56 -2.53
N HIS A 18 -7.32 -10.46 -2.24
CA HIS A 18 -8.71 -10.37 -2.64
C HIS A 18 -9.55 -9.89 -1.47
N GLY A 19 -10.68 -9.25 -1.76
CA GLY A 19 -11.59 -8.84 -0.69
C GLY A 19 -12.97 -8.50 -1.24
N TRP A 20 -13.98 -9.07 -0.61
CA TRP A 20 -15.38 -8.92 -0.98
C TRP A 20 -16.30 -8.99 0.24
N ASN A 21 -17.53 -8.50 0.08
CA ASN A 21 -18.55 -8.72 1.09
C ASN A 21 -19.18 -10.12 0.88
N SER A 22 -19.17 -10.95 1.91
CA SER A 22 -19.82 -12.25 1.87
C SER A 22 -21.34 -12.09 1.85
N ASN A 23 -21.99 -12.64 0.84
CA ASN A 23 -23.46 -12.64 0.76
C ASN A 23 -24.11 -13.45 1.89
N ALA A 24 -23.41 -14.46 2.41
CA ALA A 24 -23.93 -15.32 3.48
C ALA A 24 -23.89 -14.67 4.87
N THR A 25 -22.89 -13.81 5.13
CA THR A 25 -22.67 -13.24 6.47
C THR A 25 -22.75 -11.72 6.51
N GLY A 26 -22.81 -11.05 5.36
CA GLY A 26 -22.73 -9.59 5.23
C GLY A 26 -21.38 -8.99 5.63
N LYS A 27 -20.42 -9.83 6.07
CA LYS A 27 -19.10 -9.37 6.54
C LYS A 27 -18.12 -9.25 5.37
N TYR A 28 -17.23 -8.28 5.48
CA TYR A 28 -16.12 -8.17 4.56
C TYR A 28 -15.09 -9.27 4.83
N VAL A 29 -14.78 -10.03 3.78
CA VAL A 29 -13.78 -11.11 3.80
C VAL A 29 -12.57 -10.65 3.02
N THR A 30 -11.38 -10.90 3.54
CA THR A 30 -10.13 -10.68 2.84
C THR A 30 -9.26 -11.93 2.88
N ALA A 31 -8.61 -12.23 1.77
CA ALA A 31 -7.70 -13.36 1.63
C ALA A 31 -6.42 -12.92 0.91
N LEU A 32 -5.28 -13.35 1.42
CA LEU A 32 -3.99 -13.15 0.75
C LEU A 32 -3.99 -13.93 -0.57
N CYS A 33 -3.57 -13.26 -1.64
CA CYS A 33 -3.48 -13.91 -2.95
C CYS A 33 -2.20 -14.74 -3.05
N PRO A 34 -2.26 -16.03 -3.44
CA PRO A 34 -1.08 -16.89 -3.60
C PRO A 34 -0.03 -16.34 -4.57
N THR A 35 -0.43 -15.50 -5.53
CA THR A 35 0.53 -14.84 -6.45
C THR A 35 1.55 -13.94 -5.74
N THR A 36 1.29 -13.54 -4.49
CA THR A 36 2.27 -12.87 -3.62
C THR A 36 3.54 -13.70 -3.44
N PHE A 37 3.41 -15.02 -3.47
CA PHE A 37 4.52 -15.97 -3.29
C PHE A 37 4.92 -16.68 -4.59
N GLY A 38 4.41 -16.20 -5.74
CA GLY A 38 4.68 -16.82 -7.04
C GLY A 38 3.76 -17.98 -7.39
N ASP A 39 2.80 -18.31 -6.55
CA ASP A 39 1.88 -19.43 -6.76
C ASP A 39 0.68 -19.02 -7.61
N THR A 40 0.03 -20.02 -8.23
CA THR A 40 -1.18 -19.81 -9.03
C THR A 40 -2.38 -19.52 -8.13
N CYS A 41 -3.08 -18.41 -8.41
CA CYS A 41 -4.31 -18.07 -7.70
C CYS A 41 -5.56 -18.48 -8.50
N PRO A 42 -6.42 -19.38 -7.97
CA PRO A 42 -7.63 -19.80 -8.66
C PRO A 42 -8.65 -18.67 -8.83
N ILE A 43 -8.70 -17.72 -7.90
CA ILE A 43 -9.60 -16.56 -7.98
C ILE A 43 -9.16 -15.63 -9.12
N ASP A 44 -7.84 -15.36 -9.24
CA ASP A 44 -7.30 -14.59 -10.37
C ASP A 44 -7.55 -15.28 -11.71
N ALA A 45 -7.34 -16.59 -11.78
CA ALA A 45 -7.58 -17.37 -12.98
C ALA A 45 -9.05 -17.29 -13.42
N TYR A 46 -9.98 -17.42 -12.47
CA TYR A 46 -11.40 -17.26 -12.73
C TYR A 46 -11.75 -15.84 -13.19
N TYR A 47 -11.27 -14.82 -12.48
CA TYR A 47 -11.48 -13.42 -12.83
C TYR A 47 -10.98 -13.10 -14.24
N LEU A 48 -9.75 -13.49 -14.58
CA LEU A 48 -9.16 -13.24 -15.89
C LEU A 48 -9.90 -13.96 -17.02
N LYS A 49 -10.35 -15.20 -16.77
CA LYS A 49 -11.16 -15.95 -17.73
C LYS A 49 -12.48 -15.24 -18.00
N THR A 50 -13.18 -14.83 -16.96
CA THR A 50 -14.48 -14.15 -17.05
C THR A 50 -14.32 -12.76 -17.69
N TYR A 51 -13.29 -12.01 -17.32
CA TYR A 51 -13.01 -10.69 -17.89
C TYR A 51 -12.75 -10.76 -19.40
N ARG A 52 -12.05 -11.81 -19.88
CA ARG A 52 -11.71 -11.95 -21.31
C ARG A 52 -12.83 -12.52 -22.16
N LYS A 53 -13.62 -13.43 -21.63
CA LYS A 53 -14.57 -14.25 -22.41
C LYS A 53 -16.02 -14.16 -21.95
N GLY A 54 -16.30 -13.54 -20.82
CA GLY A 54 -17.64 -13.41 -20.26
C GLY A 54 -18.48 -12.34 -20.94
N THR A 55 -19.77 -12.37 -20.68
CA THR A 55 -20.71 -11.30 -21.02
C THR A 55 -20.42 -10.04 -20.19
N ASP A 56 -20.97 -8.90 -20.56
CA ASP A 56 -20.72 -7.65 -19.84
C ASP A 56 -21.25 -7.71 -18.40
N GLU A 57 -22.34 -8.43 -18.16
CA GLU A 57 -22.89 -8.69 -16.82
C GLU A 57 -21.95 -9.54 -15.97
N GLU A 58 -21.39 -10.62 -16.54
CA GLU A 58 -20.41 -11.47 -15.86
C GLU A 58 -19.11 -10.73 -15.57
N LYS A 59 -18.63 -9.90 -16.49
CA LYS A 59 -17.46 -9.05 -16.28
C LYS A 59 -17.67 -8.08 -15.11
N GLU A 60 -18.83 -7.43 -15.07
CA GLU A 60 -19.18 -6.51 -13.97
C GLU A 60 -19.23 -7.24 -12.62
N ALA A 61 -19.93 -8.38 -12.57
CA ALA A 61 -20.00 -9.20 -11.37
C ALA A 61 -18.63 -9.70 -10.90
N SER A 62 -17.74 -10.03 -11.84
CA SER A 62 -16.40 -10.53 -11.50
C SER A 62 -15.44 -9.47 -10.98
N LYS A 63 -15.68 -8.18 -11.16
CA LYS A 63 -14.80 -7.10 -10.71
C LYS A 63 -14.53 -7.14 -9.21
N VAL A 64 -15.47 -7.62 -8.42
CA VAL A 64 -15.32 -7.79 -6.97
C VAL A 64 -14.20 -8.77 -6.63
N LEU A 65 -13.90 -9.71 -7.52
CA LEU A 65 -12.87 -10.74 -7.35
C LEU A 65 -11.48 -10.27 -7.81
N SER A 66 -11.37 -9.08 -8.42
CA SER A 66 -10.09 -8.55 -8.86
C SER A 66 -9.13 -8.43 -7.67
N ARG A 67 -7.88 -8.85 -7.88
CA ARG A 67 -6.87 -8.70 -6.83
C ARG A 67 -6.51 -7.23 -6.62
N LYS A 68 -6.28 -6.89 -5.38
CA LYS A 68 -5.79 -5.58 -4.94
C LYS A 68 -4.31 -5.67 -4.64
N GLU A 69 -3.58 -4.69 -5.09
CA GLU A 69 -2.14 -4.57 -4.88
C GLU A 69 -1.88 -3.65 -3.70
N ASN A 70 -1.06 -4.09 -2.77
CA ASN A 70 -0.77 -3.37 -1.55
C ASN A 70 0.69 -3.54 -1.13
N TRP A 71 1.14 -2.62 -0.32
CA TRP A 71 2.46 -2.61 0.30
C TRP A 71 2.32 -2.45 1.80
N MET A 72 3.29 -2.93 2.54
CA MET A 72 3.42 -2.67 3.97
C MET A 72 4.87 -2.43 4.34
N VAL A 73 5.07 -1.55 5.31
CA VAL A 73 6.39 -1.17 5.82
C VAL A 73 6.29 -0.84 7.31
N ASN A 74 7.34 -1.09 8.05
CA ASN A 74 7.44 -0.63 9.42
C ASN A 74 7.74 0.87 9.46
N VAL A 75 7.00 1.61 10.28
CA VAL A 75 7.18 3.04 10.49
C VAL A 75 7.30 3.34 11.98
N TYR A 76 8.20 4.22 12.35
CA TYR A 76 8.21 4.84 13.65
C TYR A 76 7.31 6.08 13.59
N VAL A 77 6.28 6.13 14.44
CA VAL A 77 5.31 7.21 14.43
C VAL A 77 5.85 8.36 15.27
N ILE A 78 6.19 9.47 14.63
CA ILE A 78 6.68 10.68 15.29
C ILE A 78 5.51 11.51 15.80
N SER A 79 4.46 11.67 14.98
CA SER A 79 3.25 12.40 15.35
C SER A 79 2.04 11.82 14.62
N ASP A 80 0.96 11.58 15.35
CA ASP A 80 -0.35 11.15 14.84
C ASP A 80 -1.46 11.94 15.58
N PRO A 81 -1.80 13.14 15.11
CA PRO A 81 -2.81 13.96 15.78
C PRO A 81 -4.18 13.30 15.91
N SER A 82 -4.49 12.33 15.04
CA SER A 82 -5.75 11.59 15.08
C SER A 82 -5.76 10.49 16.14
N ASN A 83 -4.58 9.90 16.41
CA ASN A 83 -4.43 8.84 17.39
C ASN A 83 -3.09 9.01 18.13
N PRO A 84 -3.03 9.92 19.12
CA PRO A 84 -1.80 10.24 19.85
C PRO A 84 -1.16 9.02 20.54
N GLU A 85 -1.95 8.00 20.86
CA GLU A 85 -1.44 6.75 21.44
C GLU A 85 -0.49 5.96 20.53
N ASN A 86 -0.43 6.27 19.24
CA ASN A 86 0.51 5.68 18.29
C ASN A 86 1.90 6.31 18.35
N GLU A 87 2.00 7.54 18.83
CA GLU A 87 3.26 8.30 18.86
C GLU A 87 4.33 7.59 19.71
N GLY A 88 5.56 7.64 19.24
CA GLY A 88 6.70 6.96 19.88
C GLY A 88 6.71 5.43 19.68
N LYS A 89 5.85 4.88 18.84
CA LYS A 89 5.75 3.42 18.60
C LYS A 89 6.09 3.05 17.15
N VAL A 90 6.61 1.84 16.99
CA VAL A 90 6.73 1.23 15.67
C VAL A 90 5.40 0.58 15.31
N LYS A 91 4.89 0.91 14.13
CA LYS A 91 3.64 0.42 13.57
C LYS A 91 3.84 -0.06 12.14
N ILE A 92 2.93 -0.90 11.66
CA ILE A 92 2.88 -1.30 10.26
C ILE A 92 2.01 -0.30 9.49
N LEU A 93 2.63 0.42 8.57
CA LEU A 93 1.91 1.21 7.58
C LEU A 93 1.56 0.32 6.41
N ARG A 94 0.25 0.19 6.14
CA ARG A 94 -0.28 -0.48 4.97
C ARG A 94 -0.80 0.55 3.97
N TYR A 95 -0.41 0.43 2.71
CA TYR A 95 -0.76 1.41 1.70
C TYR A 95 -0.97 0.78 0.32
N GLY A 96 -1.64 1.52 -0.55
CA GLY A 96 -1.91 1.11 -1.93
C GLY A 96 -1.02 1.84 -2.94
N ARG A 97 -1.26 1.56 -4.22
CA ARG A 97 -0.47 2.00 -5.37
C ARG A 97 -0.21 3.51 -5.44
N GLU A 98 -1.16 4.33 -5.03
CA GLU A 98 -0.98 5.80 -5.13
C GLU A 98 0.09 6.32 -4.15
N LEU A 99 0.11 5.78 -2.93
CA LEU A 99 1.15 6.14 -1.97
C LEU A 99 2.48 5.47 -2.31
N ASP A 100 2.43 4.25 -2.86
CA ASP A 100 3.62 3.56 -3.34
C ASP A 100 4.37 4.37 -4.39
N LYS A 101 3.68 4.89 -5.40
CA LYS A 101 4.28 5.76 -6.41
C LYS A 101 5.00 6.96 -5.81
N VAL A 102 4.41 7.56 -4.77
CA VAL A 102 5.01 8.72 -4.12
C VAL A 102 6.26 8.33 -3.32
N ILE A 103 6.20 7.20 -2.60
CA ILE A 103 7.34 6.68 -1.84
C ILE A 103 8.47 6.30 -2.81
N THR A 104 8.16 5.55 -3.87
CA THR A 104 9.12 5.12 -4.89
C THR A 104 9.75 6.34 -5.59
N SER A 105 8.94 7.30 -6.02
CA SER A 105 9.45 8.53 -6.65
C SER A 105 10.39 9.30 -5.72
N ALA A 106 10.09 9.36 -4.43
CA ALA A 106 10.94 10.04 -3.45
C ALA A 106 12.24 9.27 -3.11
N THR A 107 12.25 7.94 -3.32
CA THR A 107 13.40 7.09 -2.95
C THR A 107 14.28 6.70 -4.13
N GLU A 108 13.75 6.68 -5.35
CA GLU A 108 14.45 6.20 -6.56
C GLU A 108 14.75 7.30 -7.59
N GLY A 109 14.38 8.54 -7.30
CA GLY A 109 14.48 9.61 -8.28
C GLY A 109 15.89 10.09 -8.58
N ASP A 110 16.08 10.59 -9.81
CA ASP A 110 17.36 11.08 -10.34
C ASP A 110 17.65 12.54 -10.00
N ASP A 111 16.73 13.28 -9.35
CA ASP A 111 16.87 14.72 -9.10
C ASP A 111 17.58 15.03 -7.79
N VAL A 112 18.40 16.09 -7.84
CA VAL A 112 19.21 16.62 -6.74
C VAL A 112 18.32 17.20 -5.62
N GLY A 113 17.78 16.38 -4.81
CA GLY A 113 16.84 16.73 -3.71
C GLY A 113 16.01 15.54 -3.29
N GLU A 114 16.10 14.47 -4.03
CA GLU A 114 15.42 13.23 -3.70
C GLU A 114 16.21 12.43 -2.65
N ILE A 115 15.47 11.73 -1.83
CA ILE A 115 15.97 11.22 -0.56
C ILE A 115 16.87 9.99 -0.75
N GLY A 116 16.73 9.26 -1.84
CA GLY A 116 17.39 7.98 -2.07
C GLY A 116 16.93 6.86 -1.13
N VAL A 117 17.02 5.62 -1.59
CA VAL A 117 16.56 4.44 -0.83
C VAL A 117 17.30 4.28 0.49
N GLU A 118 18.62 4.48 0.50
CA GLU A 118 19.44 4.30 1.70
C GLU A 118 19.05 5.30 2.79
N ARG A 119 18.84 6.56 2.43
CA ARG A 119 18.48 7.62 3.38
C ARG A 119 17.06 7.51 3.90
N ALA A 120 16.13 7.00 3.10
CA ALA A 120 14.74 6.79 3.54
C ALA A 120 14.63 5.76 4.67
N PHE A 121 15.55 4.82 4.74
CA PHE A 121 15.61 3.77 5.76
C PHE A 121 16.73 3.94 6.78
N ASP A 122 17.49 5.03 6.73
CA ASP A 122 18.50 5.32 7.72
C ASP A 122 17.85 5.73 9.05
N VAL A 123 18.26 5.06 10.13
CA VAL A 123 17.70 5.30 11.48
C VAL A 123 18.30 6.54 12.14
N VAL A 124 19.47 6.98 11.71
CA VAL A 124 20.24 8.09 12.31
C VAL A 124 20.10 9.36 11.45
N GLU A 125 20.34 9.23 10.15
CA GLU A 125 20.32 10.34 9.19
C GLU A 125 19.09 10.32 8.28
N GLY A 126 18.10 9.50 8.63
CA GLY A 126 16.90 9.31 7.86
C GLY A 126 16.01 10.55 7.79
N CYS A 127 15.10 10.54 6.83
CA CYS A 127 14.16 11.63 6.63
C CYS A 127 12.79 11.31 7.22
N THR A 128 12.11 12.35 7.68
CA THR A 128 10.71 12.25 8.12
C THR A 128 9.77 12.29 6.93
N LEU A 129 8.92 11.27 6.80
CA LEU A 129 7.83 11.24 5.82
C LEU A 129 6.56 11.80 6.45
N ARG A 130 5.99 12.84 5.86
CA ARG A 130 4.70 13.40 6.29
C ARG A 130 3.60 12.96 5.33
N ILE A 131 2.65 12.18 5.85
CA ILE A 131 1.48 11.73 5.09
C ILE A 131 0.30 12.62 5.46
N LYS A 132 -0.28 13.31 4.46
CA LYS A 132 -1.49 14.11 4.64
C LYS A 132 -2.65 13.46 3.88
N CYS A 133 -3.71 13.11 4.61
CA CYS A 133 -4.95 12.63 4.02
C CYS A 133 -5.90 13.80 3.82
N GLU A 134 -6.30 14.07 2.60
CA GLU A 134 -7.31 15.08 2.27
C GLU A 134 -8.58 14.40 1.76
N HIS A 135 -9.71 14.69 2.39
CA HIS A 135 -11.01 14.33 1.83
C HIS A 135 -11.34 15.29 0.67
N LYS A 136 -11.33 14.78 -0.55
CA LYS A 136 -11.91 15.52 -1.66
C LYS A 136 -13.45 15.39 -1.59
N THR A 137 -14.12 16.51 -1.49
CA THR A 137 -15.60 16.61 -1.52
C THR A 137 -16.20 16.23 -2.87
N ASP A 138 -15.41 16.06 -3.90
CA ASP A 138 -15.85 15.55 -5.20
C ASP A 138 -15.99 14.03 -5.16
N LYS A 139 -17.17 13.58 -5.48
CA LYS A 139 -17.79 12.26 -5.34
C LYS A 139 -17.03 11.04 -5.88
N LYS A 140 -15.74 11.08 -6.20
CA LYS A 140 -15.08 9.95 -6.86
C LYS A 140 -13.72 9.49 -6.39
N ARG A 141 -12.98 10.13 -5.48
CA ARG A 141 -11.76 9.53 -4.88
C ARG A 141 -11.17 10.41 -3.77
N SER A 142 -10.94 9.84 -2.58
CA SER A 142 -9.98 10.42 -1.66
C SER A 142 -8.57 10.26 -2.28
N ALA A 143 -7.86 11.35 -2.48
CA ALA A 143 -6.47 11.31 -2.90
C ALA A 143 -5.59 11.52 -1.67
N MET A 144 -4.70 10.57 -1.39
CA MET A 144 -3.59 10.79 -0.47
C MET A 144 -2.55 11.67 -1.16
N LYS A 145 -2.15 12.74 -0.51
CA LYS A 145 -1.02 13.57 -0.94
C LYS A 145 0.07 13.45 0.11
N MET A 146 1.21 12.94 -0.30
CA MET A 146 2.40 12.88 0.55
C MET A 146 3.25 14.13 0.34
N VAL A 147 3.73 14.70 1.42
CA VAL A 147 4.71 15.78 1.39
C VAL A 147 5.93 15.29 2.18
N THR A 148 7.06 15.19 1.50
CA THR A 148 8.34 14.86 2.13
C THR A 148 9.02 16.15 2.60
N TYR A 149 9.50 16.16 3.84
CA TYR A 149 10.39 17.19 4.35
C TYR A 149 11.71 16.53 4.72
N ALA A 150 12.80 17.00 4.13
CA ALA A 150 14.13 16.70 4.65
C ALA A 150 14.33 17.53 5.92
N SER A 151 14.67 16.88 7.03
CA SER A 151 15.18 17.60 8.19
C SER A 151 16.58 18.11 7.86
N SER A 152 16.76 19.41 7.97
CA SER A 152 18.08 20.04 8.02
C SER A 152 18.78 19.73 9.33
#